data_0c46404f1471cb402cfcc6d7408d8d0e
#
_entry.id   0c46404f1471cb402cfcc6d7408d8d0e
#
_cell.length_a   1.000
_cell.length_b   1.000
_cell.length_c   1.000
_cell.angle_alpha   90.00
_cell.angle_beta   90.00
_cell.angle_gamma   90.00
#
_symmetry.space_group_name_H-M   'P 1'
#
loop_
_entity.id
_entity.type
_entity.pdbx_description
1 polymer ?
#
loop_
_entity_poly.entity_id
_entity_poly.type
_entity_poly.pdbx_seq_one_letter_code
_entity_poly.pdbx_strand_id
1 'polypeptide(L)'
;MTYKKYAFVLLLFTIGYFSSAQEKAAIRWWNPAQCDYPTVEGQAWTGEVESYYDRLPSRAKGEVRDAVWNLSKHAAGLVIRFRTDASQIKVRYSLGGNLGMPHMPATGVSGVDLYAKNAEGEVYWLRGSRSFGDTTRYDFNQIDAKEKYHNKGREYQLYLPLYNSVTWLEIGVSEGAFFDPIPLKKEKPMVVYGTSIAQGACASRPGMAWTGILQRNMDRPLINLGFSGNGRLEDEVIDLISEIEAKIYVLDCLPNLTPTKDRTVEEVERRIKKSVRTLKQKRPHTPILLVEHSGYSDGGLVSERHAVYTKLNEVLRRSFADLKAEGITDLFLLQKNELNLGVDGYVDGTHPSDLGMQSHADACEQKIREILHEPMGTISTNIPVTQRREPGLYEWETRHQDILQLNQTNPPKVCFFGNSITHYWAGMPKAPIARGEKSWKKHLAPLKVGNFGYGWDRIENVLWRIYHDELDGFDAEQVLVMLGTNNFGMNSDEEIITGLGYVVDAIKAKQPKAKVHMIGIYPRRDQETKVVRINLMIEQMAELYNVSFTDPGKLLLKDDGKIDESLFTDGLHPNEKGYDLLGPIIAEQLK
;
A
#
# COMPACT_ATOMS: atom_id res chain seq x y z
N MET A 1 50.43 -52.17 -61.47
CA MET A 1 49.16 -51.51 -61.08
C MET A 1 48.70 -52.07 -59.75
N THR A 2 48.96 -51.35 -58.68
CA THR A 2 48.73 -51.82 -57.29
C THR A 2 47.68 -50.99 -56.65
N TYR A 3 46.50 -51.55 -56.31
CA TYR A 3 45.43 -50.91 -55.62
C TYR A 3 45.71 -50.94 -54.09
N LYS A 4 45.85 -49.77 -53.49
CA LYS A 4 45.84 -49.57 -52.01
C LYS A 4 44.39 -49.47 -51.50
N LYS A 5 43.98 -50.42 -50.67
CA LYS A 5 42.71 -50.36 -49.87
C LYS A 5 42.91 -49.45 -48.67
N TYR A 6 42.10 -48.41 -48.55
CA TYR A 6 41.97 -47.63 -47.31
C TYR A 6 40.79 -48.20 -46.49
N ALA A 7 41.10 -48.67 -45.29
CA ALA A 7 40.10 -49.07 -44.31
C ALA A 7 39.69 -47.81 -43.54
N PHE A 8 38.41 -47.45 -43.61
CA PHE A 8 37.82 -46.38 -42.78
C PHE A 8 37.32 -46.98 -41.46
N VAL A 9 37.97 -46.61 -40.37
CA VAL A 9 37.51 -46.98 -39.00
C VAL A 9 36.50 -45.94 -38.58
N LEU A 10 35.21 -46.34 -38.48
CA LEU A 10 34.11 -45.51 -37.95
C LEU A 10 34.14 -45.61 -36.44
N LEU A 11 34.60 -44.54 -35.74
CA LEU A 11 34.52 -44.40 -34.31
C LEU A 11 33.13 -43.88 -33.95
N LEU A 12 32.22 -44.74 -33.45
CA LEU A 12 30.92 -44.37 -32.91
C LEU A 12 31.12 -43.80 -31.49
N PHE A 13 31.09 -42.47 -31.39
CA PHE A 13 30.92 -41.79 -30.10
C PHE A 13 29.46 -41.90 -29.67
N THR A 14 29.12 -42.79 -28.76
CA THR A 14 27.86 -42.76 -28.02
C THR A 14 27.92 -41.65 -27.00
N ILE A 15 27.35 -40.48 -27.32
CA ILE A 15 27.08 -39.43 -26.36
C ILE A 15 25.90 -39.93 -25.49
N GLY A 16 26.22 -40.44 -24.32
CA GLY A 16 25.25 -40.72 -23.29
C GLY A 16 24.63 -39.39 -22.80
N TYR A 17 23.42 -39.09 -23.21
CA TYR A 17 22.62 -38.08 -22.56
C TYR A 17 22.30 -38.57 -21.16
N PHE A 18 23.07 -38.16 -20.16
CA PHE A 18 22.64 -38.20 -18.79
C PHE A 18 21.53 -37.15 -18.65
N SER A 19 20.29 -37.56 -18.89
CA SER A 19 19.12 -36.86 -18.39
C SER A 19 19.17 -37.00 -16.88
N SER A 20 19.76 -36.03 -16.18
CA SER A 20 19.54 -35.93 -14.75
C SER A 20 18.06 -35.62 -14.57
N ALA A 21 17.27 -36.63 -14.24
CA ALA A 21 15.94 -36.40 -13.69
C ALA A 21 16.14 -35.56 -12.44
N GLN A 22 15.96 -34.25 -12.58
CA GLN A 22 15.93 -33.35 -11.43
C GLN A 22 14.77 -33.84 -10.55
N GLU A 23 15.10 -34.49 -9.44
CA GLU A 23 14.12 -34.90 -8.44
C GLU A 23 13.24 -33.68 -8.17
N LYS A 24 11.92 -33.80 -8.47
CA LYS A 24 10.99 -32.72 -8.17
C LYS A 24 11.03 -32.53 -6.66
N ALA A 25 11.60 -31.43 -6.22
CA ALA A 25 11.64 -31.08 -4.81
C ALA A 25 10.21 -31.22 -4.22
N ALA A 26 10.12 -31.89 -3.08
CA ALA A 26 8.86 -32.02 -2.36
C ALA A 26 8.28 -30.61 -2.08
N ILE A 27 6.96 -30.48 -2.18
CA ILE A 27 6.26 -29.21 -1.95
C ILE A 27 5.63 -29.24 -0.57
N ARG A 28 6.02 -28.25 0.24
CA ARG A 28 5.35 -27.93 1.50
C ARG A 28 4.17 -27.02 1.21
N TRP A 29 2.99 -27.43 1.66
CA TRP A 29 1.75 -26.67 1.49
C TRP A 29 1.35 -25.97 2.78
N TRP A 30 0.88 -24.76 2.67
CA TRP A 30 0.36 -23.95 3.75
C TRP A 30 -1.07 -23.51 3.42
N ASN A 31 -1.97 -23.64 4.39
CA ASN A 31 -3.37 -23.24 4.29
C ASN A 31 -3.62 -22.00 5.18
N PRO A 32 -4.02 -20.84 4.61
CA PRO A 32 -4.30 -19.63 5.39
C PRO A 32 -5.32 -19.82 6.51
N ALA A 33 -6.34 -20.67 6.28
CA ALA A 33 -7.39 -20.94 7.27
C ALA A 33 -6.90 -21.74 8.49
N GLN A 34 -5.68 -22.28 8.45
CA GLN A 34 -5.04 -23.02 9.55
C GLN A 34 -3.93 -22.20 10.25
N CYS A 35 -3.81 -20.92 9.91
CA CYS A 35 -2.84 -20.03 10.55
C CYS A 35 -3.39 -19.58 11.92
N ASP A 36 -2.51 -19.47 12.93
CA ASP A 36 -2.87 -19.06 14.29
C ASP A 36 -3.29 -17.58 14.39
N TYR A 37 -3.06 -16.82 13.35
CA TYR A 37 -3.44 -15.41 13.23
C TYR A 37 -4.03 -15.11 11.84
N PRO A 38 -4.84 -14.04 11.70
CA PRO A 38 -5.43 -13.66 10.42
C PRO A 38 -4.37 -13.23 9.39
N THR A 39 -4.51 -13.74 8.15
CA THR A 39 -3.58 -13.49 7.04
C THR A 39 -4.27 -13.02 5.75
N VAL A 40 -5.62 -12.88 5.77
CA VAL A 40 -6.41 -12.44 4.61
C VAL A 40 -6.81 -10.98 4.80
N GLU A 41 -6.12 -10.08 4.11
CA GLU A 41 -6.48 -8.66 4.05
C GLU A 41 -7.73 -8.44 3.18
N GLY A 42 -8.42 -7.32 3.41
CA GLY A 42 -9.66 -6.96 2.70
C GLY A 42 -10.93 -7.46 3.37
N GLN A 43 -10.82 -8.16 4.50
CA GLN A 43 -11.91 -8.67 5.32
C GLN A 43 -12.08 -7.79 6.56
N ALA A 44 -13.28 -7.18 6.71
CA ALA A 44 -13.53 -6.26 7.83
C ALA A 44 -13.87 -6.98 9.15
N TRP A 45 -14.52 -8.12 9.06
CA TRP A 45 -15.04 -8.87 10.22
C TRP A 45 -14.31 -10.21 10.36
N THR A 46 -13.01 -10.13 10.52
CA THR A 46 -12.15 -11.30 10.67
C THR A 46 -12.59 -12.15 11.88
N GLY A 47 -12.81 -13.44 11.65
CA GLY A 47 -13.29 -14.37 12.68
C GLY A 47 -14.81 -14.40 12.90
N GLU A 48 -15.57 -13.49 12.28
CA GLU A 48 -17.05 -13.46 12.37
C GLU A 48 -17.74 -14.01 11.11
N VAL A 49 -16.99 -14.43 10.10
CA VAL A 49 -17.51 -14.91 8.82
C VAL A 49 -18.03 -16.36 8.89
N GLU A 50 -19.00 -16.73 8.02
CA GLU A 50 -19.51 -18.09 7.93
C GLU A 50 -18.48 -19.02 7.23
N SER A 51 -17.86 -18.56 6.15
CA SER A 51 -16.76 -19.25 5.45
C SER A 51 -15.54 -18.34 5.43
N TYR A 52 -14.35 -18.93 5.54
CA TYR A 52 -13.09 -18.19 5.78
C TYR A 52 -12.81 -17.04 4.78
N TYR A 53 -13.30 -17.15 3.54
CA TYR A 53 -13.10 -16.14 2.49
C TYR A 53 -14.35 -15.28 2.22
N ASP A 54 -15.32 -15.25 3.13
CA ASP A 54 -16.49 -14.38 3.01
C ASP A 54 -16.15 -12.92 3.32
N ARG A 55 -16.89 -11.98 2.72
CA ARG A 55 -16.66 -10.54 2.90
C ARG A 55 -17.59 -9.88 3.94
N LEU A 56 -18.73 -10.51 4.28
CA LEU A 56 -19.62 -10.03 5.33
C LEU A 56 -19.63 -11.00 6.53
N PRO A 57 -19.93 -10.48 7.74
CA PRO A 57 -20.02 -11.33 8.92
C PRO A 57 -21.24 -12.26 8.86
N SER A 58 -21.17 -13.41 9.52
CA SER A 58 -22.23 -14.42 9.53
C SER A 58 -23.59 -13.89 10.01
N ARG A 59 -23.58 -12.92 10.93
CA ARG A 59 -24.79 -12.26 11.43
C ARG A 59 -25.52 -11.39 10.39
N ALA A 60 -24.88 -11.06 9.28
CA ALA A 60 -25.55 -10.36 8.18
C ALA A 60 -26.55 -11.24 7.41
N LYS A 61 -26.47 -12.59 7.58
CA LYS A 61 -27.39 -13.54 6.95
C LYS A 61 -28.80 -13.33 7.46
N GLY A 62 -29.72 -13.05 6.52
CA GLY A 62 -31.11 -12.75 6.85
C GLY A 62 -31.39 -11.29 7.21
N GLU A 63 -30.35 -10.50 7.55
CA GLU A 63 -30.47 -9.05 7.76
C GLU A 63 -30.33 -8.30 6.42
N VAL A 64 -29.29 -8.60 5.64
CA VAL A 64 -29.15 -8.06 4.28
C VAL A 64 -29.95 -8.92 3.29
N ARG A 65 -30.28 -8.33 2.12
CA ARG A 65 -30.97 -9.11 1.07
C ARG A 65 -30.14 -10.33 0.64
N ASP A 66 -30.84 -11.43 0.30
CA ASP A 66 -30.20 -12.68 -0.14
C ASP A 66 -29.19 -12.48 -1.28
N ALA A 67 -29.48 -11.57 -2.22
CA ALA A 67 -28.56 -11.26 -3.32
C ALA A 67 -27.24 -10.64 -2.82
N VAL A 68 -27.28 -9.76 -1.81
CA VAL A 68 -26.09 -9.18 -1.18
C VAL A 68 -25.33 -10.26 -0.40
N TRP A 69 -26.07 -11.07 0.38
CA TRP A 69 -25.49 -12.19 1.13
C TRP A 69 -24.76 -13.17 0.20
N ASN A 70 -25.41 -13.61 -0.88
CA ASN A 70 -24.79 -14.54 -1.83
C ASN A 70 -23.56 -13.96 -2.52
N LEU A 71 -23.59 -12.67 -2.89
CA LEU A 71 -22.44 -11.98 -3.48
C LEU A 71 -21.30 -11.76 -2.47
N SER A 72 -21.59 -11.70 -1.18
CA SER A 72 -20.57 -11.57 -0.14
C SER A 72 -19.66 -12.80 -0.03
N LYS A 73 -20.09 -13.93 -0.58
CA LYS A 73 -19.30 -15.18 -0.65
C LYS A 73 -18.18 -15.11 -1.70
N HIS A 74 -18.25 -14.17 -2.66
CA HIS A 74 -17.18 -13.96 -3.62
C HIS A 74 -15.97 -13.28 -2.94
N ALA A 75 -14.76 -13.68 -3.33
CA ALA A 75 -13.51 -13.26 -2.67
C ALA A 75 -12.93 -11.94 -3.20
N ALA A 76 -13.75 -11.10 -3.86
CA ALA A 76 -13.31 -9.83 -4.47
C ALA A 76 -12.62 -8.90 -3.45
N GLY A 77 -11.41 -8.47 -3.77
CA GLY A 77 -10.61 -7.58 -2.92
C GLY A 77 -9.90 -8.25 -1.75
N LEU A 78 -10.05 -9.58 -1.57
CA LEU A 78 -9.28 -10.32 -0.59
C LEU A 78 -7.86 -10.60 -1.10
N VAL A 79 -6.86 -10.40 -0.23
CA VAL A 79 -5.44 -10.56 -0.55
C VAL A 79 -4.73 -11.34 0.56
N ILE A 80 -3.90 -12.31 0.18
CA ILE A 80 -3.05 -13.04 1.12
C ILE A 80 -1.61 -12.55 0.94
N ARG A 81 -0.98 -12.11 2.04
CA ARG A 81 0.42 -11.64 2.05
C ARG A 81 1.33 -12.68 2.70
N PHE A 82 2.47 -12.93 2.09
CA PHE A 82 3.49 -13.85 2.61
C PHE A 82 4.88 -13.49 2.10
N ARG A 83 5.92 -13.99 2.77
CA ARG A 83 7.32 -13.91 2.33
C ARG A 83 7.85 -15.28 1.99
N THR A 84 8.64 -15.36 0.93
CA THR A 84 9.35 -16.58 0.58
C THR A 84 10.59 -16.29 -0.29
N ASP A 85 11.62 -17.14 -0.16
CA ASP A 85 12.79 -17.18 -1.04
C ASP A 85 12.68 -18.26 -2.12
N ALA A 86 11.51 -18.90 -2.23
CA ALA A 86 11.30 -19.97 -3.19
C ALA A 86 11.44 -19.49 -4.65
N SER A 87 12.13 -20.28 -5.48
CA SER A 87 12.18 -20.08 -6.93
C SER A 87 10.93 -20.56 -7.66
N GLN A 88 10.03 -21.24 -6.96
CA GLN A 88 8.72 -21.70 -7.42
C GLN A 88 7.67 -21.52 -6.34
N ILE A 89 6.54 -20.92 -6.71
CA ILE A 89 5.36 -20.79 -5.86
C ILE A 89 4.19 -21.48 -6.57
N LYS A 90 3.45 -22.29 -5.86
CA LYS A 90 2.25 -22.98 -6.34
C LYS A 90 1.04 -22.51 -5.54
N VAL A 91 -0.08 -22.35 -6.22
CA VAL A 91 -1.37 -22.09 -5.57
C VAL A 91 -2.37 -23.13 -6.06
N ARG A 92 -3.11 -23.75 -5.15
CA ARG A 92 -4.23 -24.64 -5.48
C ARG A 92 -5.43 -24.29 -4.63
N TYR A 93 -6.60 -24.32 -5.23
CA TYR A 93 -7.83 -23.94 -4.54
C TYR A 93 -9.06 -24.52 -5.21
N SER A 94 -10.16 -24.59 -4.45
CA SER A 94 -11.48 -25.00 -4.91
C SER A 94 -12.45 -23.83 -4.90
N LEU A 95 -13.36 -23.84 -5.86
CA LEU A 95 -14.31 -22.77 -6.13
C LEU A 95 -15.75 -23.27 -5.97
N GLY A 96 -16.68 -22.39 -5.57
CA GLY A 96 -18.07 -22.73 -5.37
C GLY A 96 -18.99 -22.42 -6.55
N GLY A 97 -18.52 -21.74 -7.58
CA GLY A 97 -19.33 -21.27 -8.72
C GLY A 97 -18.72 -21.59 -10.09
N ASN A 98 -19.35 -21.05 -11.15
CA ASN A 98 -18.89 -21.20 -12.54
C ASN A 98 -17.54 -20.52 -12.76
N LEU A 99 -16.70 -21.12 -13.62
CA LEU A 99 -15.34 -20.66 -13.87
C LEU A 99 -15.27 -19.32 -14.62
N GLY A 100 -16.23 -19.01 -15.48
CA GLY A 100 -16.24 -17.80 -16.31
C GLY A 100 -17.66 -17.30 -16.56
N MET A 101 -17.76 -16.10 -17.17
CA MET A 101 -19.01 -15.48 -17.60
C MET A 101 -18.91 -15.06 -19.06
N PRO A 102 -20.04 -14.86 -19.80
CA PRO A 102 -19.98 -14.48 -21.20
C PRO A 102 -19.17 -13.22 -21.51
N HIS A 103 -19.12 -12.29 -20.57
CA HIS A 103 -18.46 -10.98 -20.68
C HIS A 103 -17.20 -10.85 -19.80
N MET A 104 -16.81 -11.94 -19.10
CA MET A 104 -15.66 -11.91 -18.20
C MET A 104 -14.92 -13.26 -18.25
N PRO A 105 -13.59 -13.26 -18.54
CA PRO A 105 -12.82 -14.50 -18.67
C PRO A 105 -12.67 -15.21 -17.32
N ALA A 106 -12.39 -16.53 -17.38
CA ALA A 106 -12.13 -17.32 -16.18
C ALA A 106 -10.98 -16.77 -15.31
N THR A 107 -10.01 -16.11 -15.92
CA THR A 107 -8.91 -15.45 -15.18
C THR A 107 -9.38 -14.30 -14.29
N GLY A 108 -10.42 -13.60 -14.68
CA GLY A 108 -11.05 -12.55 -13.86
C GLY A 108 -12.08 -13.10 -12.87
N VAL A 109 -12.97 -13.97 -13.35
CA VAL A 109 -14.05 -14.55 -12.52
C VAL A 109 -13.47 -15.41 -11.40
N SER A 110 -12.55 -16.31 -11.73
CA SER A 110 -12.11 -17.46 -10.92
C SER A 110 -10.59 -17.54 -10.71
N GLY A 111 -9.82 -16.68 -11.35
CA GLY A 111 -8.36 -16.70 -11.26
C GLY A 111 -7.80 -16.02 -10.03
N VAL A 112 -6.51 -16.22 -9.82
CA VAL A 112 -5.71 -15.49 -8.82
C VAL A 112 -4.59 -14.73 -9.51
N ASP A 113 -4.13 -13.64 -8.88
CA ASP A 113 -2.96 -12.89 -9.32
C ASP A 113 -1.90 -12.85 -8.24
N LEU A 114 -0.64 -13.03 -8.62
CA LEU A 114 0.49 -12.91 -7.73
C LEU A 114 1.35 -11.71 -8.09
N TYR A 115 1.51 -10.81 -7.14
CA TYR A 115 2.44 -9.70 -7.21
C TYR A 115 3.58 -9.91 -6.23
N ALA A 116 4.79 -9.48 -6.60
CA ALA A 116 5.97 -9.47 -5.74
C ALA A 116 6.39 -8.02 -5.48
N LYS A 117 6.80 -7.72 -4.27
CA LYS A 117 7.43 -6.46 -3.89
C LYS A 117 8.91 -6.72 -3.60
N ASN A 118 9.81 -5.99 -4.27
CA ASN A 118 11.24 -6.10 -4.03
C ASN A 118 11.69 -5.28 -2.81
N ALA A 119 12.99 -5.31 -2.51
CA ALA A 119 13.56 -4.59 -1.37
C ALA A 119 13.54 -3.06 -1.52
N GLU A 120 13.35 -2.55 -2.71
CA GLU A 120 13.21 -1.12 -3.02
C GLU A 120 11.73 -0.66 -2.99
N GLY A 121 10.78 -1.59 -2.76
CA GLY A 121 9.36 -1.33 -2.74
C GLY A 121 8.67 -1.38 -4.10
N GLU A 122 9.41 -1.69 -5.17
CA GLU A 122 8.84 -1.83 -6.51
C GLU A 122 7.99 -3.09 -6.63
N VAL A 123 6.85 -2.98 -7.32
CA VAL A 123 5.87 -4.05 -7.47
C VAL A 123 5.94 -4.67 -8.85
N TYR A 124 6.02 -5.99 -8.92
CA TYR A 124 6.05 -6.78 -10.14
C TYR A 124 4.89 -7.77 -10.17
N TRP A 125 4.21 -7.89 -11.32
CA TRP A 125 3.25 -8.96 -11.53
C TRP A 125 3.94 -10.21 -12.05
N LEU A 126 3.61 -11.39 -11.46
CA LEU A 126 4.18 -12.67 -11.88
C LEU A 126 3.21 -13.41 -12.79
N ARG A 127 3.71 -13.82 -13.95
CA ARG A 127 2.98 -14.73 -14.84
C ARG A 127 3.00 -16.16 -14.30
N GLY A 128 1.82 -16.72 -14.04
CA GLY A 128 1.66 -18.14 -13.69
C GLY A 128 1.12 -18.98 -14.86
N SER A 129 1.61 -20.22 -15.02
CA SER A 129 0.87 -21.24 -15.75
C SER A 129 -0.33 -21.68 -14.90
N ARG A 130 -1.45 -22.03 -15.55
CA ARG A 130 -2.71 -22.29 -14.83
C ARG A 130 -3.52 -23.41 -15.45
N SER A 131 -4.32 -24.09 -14.63
CA SER A 131 -5.35 -25.00 -15.06
C SER A 131 -6.60 -24.81 -14.21
N PHE A 132 -7.75 -24.64 -14.86
CA PHE A 132 -9.05 -24.55 -14.22
C PHE A 132 -9.72 -25.92 -14.20
N GLY A 133 -10.37 -26.26 -13.10
CA GLY A 133 -11.07 -27.52 -12.86
C GLY A 133 -11.60 -27.59 -11.44
N ASP A 134 -12.00 -28.77 -10.96
CA ASP A 134 -12.46 -28.99 -9.56
C ASP A 134 -11.45 -28.48 -8.54
N THR A 135 -10.18 -28.63 -8.86
CA THR A 135 -9.08 -27.93 -8.19
C THR A 135 -8.39 -27.06 -9.23
N THR A 136 -8.51 -25.75 -9.08
CA THR A 136 -7.78 -24.78 -9.89
C THR A 136 -6.35 -24.68 -9.38
N ARG A 137 -5.38 -24.57 -10.30
CA ARG A 137 -3.95 -24.50 -9.99
C ARG A 137 -3.29 -23.36 -10.72
N TYR A 138 -2.35 -22.72 -10.03
CA TYR A 138 -1.39 -21.74 -10.60
C TYR A 138 0.02 -22.14 -10.17
N ASP A 139 0.94 -22.16 -11.14
CA ASP A 139 2.36 -22.39 -10.91
C ASP A 139 3.16 -21.19 -11.38
N PHE A 140 3.84 -20.53 -10.46
CA PHE A 140 4.76 -19.43 -10.68
C PHE A 140 6.18 -19.98 -10.58
N ASN A 141 6.89 -20.02 -11.69
CA ASN A 141 8.16 -20.72 -11.81
C ASN A 141 9.29 -19.77 -12.22
N GLN A 142 10.53 -20.19 -12.02
CA GLN A 142 11.73 -19.49 -12.45
C GLN A 142 11.87 -18.09 -11.83
N ILE A 143 11.47 -17.95 -10.57
CA ILE A 143 11.65 -16.72 -9.82
C ILE A 143 13.15 -16.58 -9.53
N ASP A 144 13.76 -15.49 -10.00
CA ASP A 144 15.20 -15.31 -9.94
C ASP A 144 15.70 -15.11 -8.50
N ALA A 145 16.61 -15.97 -8.07
CA ALA A 145 17.27 -15.89 -6.79
C ALA A 145 18.48 -14.93 -6.75
N LYS A 146 18.86 -14.33 -7.90
CA LYS A 146 20.01 -13.41 -7.97
C LYS A 146 19.73 -12.02 -7.43
N GLU A 147 18.47 -11.68 -7.20
CA GLU A 147 18.14 -10.41 -6.53
C GLU A 147 18.77 -10.34 -5.15
N LYS A 148 19.35 -9.19 -4.82
CA LYS A 148 20.15 -8.96 -3.61
C LYS A 148 19.52 -9.44 -2.30
N TYR A 149 18.20 -9.38 -2.17
CA TYR A 149 17.49 -9.73 -0.93
C TYR A 149 16.55 -10.94 -1.09
N HIS A 150 16.58 -11.64 -2.23
CA HIS A 150 15.72 -12.79 -2.46
C HIS A 150 15.91 -13.89 -1.39
N ASN A 151 17.14 -14.18 -1.02
CA ASN A 151 17.50 -15.18 0.00
C ASN A 151 17.03 -14.81 1.43
N LYS A 152 16.44 -13.61 1.62
CA LYS A 152 15.78 -13.18 2.85
C LYS A 152 14.25 -13.21 2.70
N GLY A 153 13.73 -13.75 1.58
CA GLY A 153 12.33 -13.79 1.22
C GLY A 153 11.81 -12.45 0.67
N ARG A 154 11.25 -12.46 -0.56
CA ARG A 154 10.45 -11.33 -1.06
C ARG A 154 9.07 -11.35 -0.43
N GLU A 155 8.42 -10.20 -0.36
CA GLU A 155 6.99 -10.11 -0.08
C GLU A 155 6.18 -10.42 -1.34
N TYR A 156 5.13 -11.21 -1.17
CA TYR A 156 4.17 -11.55 -2.22
C TYR A 156 2.75 -11.21 -1.77
N GLN A 157 1.92 -10.81 -2.73
CA GLN A 157 0.52 -10.45 -2.55
C GLN A 157 -0.31 -11.30 -3.53
N LEU A 158 -1.10 -12.23 -3.01
CA LEU A 158 -1.98 -13.11 -3.79
C LEU A 158 -3.40 -12.55 -3.74
N TYR A 159 -3.86 -11.97 -4.85
CA TYR A 159 -5.23 -11.49 -5.04
C TYR A 159 -6.15 -12.65 -5.38
N LEU A 160 -7.31 -12.70 -4.72
CA LEU A 160 -8.28 -13.78 -4.85
C LEU A 160 -9.35 -13.47 -5.92
N PRO A 161 -10.16 -14.50 -6.36
CA PRO A 161 -11.15 -14.37 -7.41
C PRO A 161 -12.18 -13.25 -7.19
N LEU A 162 -12.54 -12.54 -8.27
CA LEU A 162 -13.49 -11.41 -8.21
C LEU A 162 -14.96 -11.85 -8.16
N TYR A 163 -15.32 -12.93 -8.86
CA TYR A 163 -16.70 -13.37 -9.04
C TYR A 163 -16.94 -14.83 -8.64
N ASN A 164 -16.06 -15.37 -7.82
CA ASN A 164 -16.23 -16.73 -7.31
C ASN A 164 -15.91 -16.82 -5.81
N SER A 165 -16.55 -17.74 -5.12
CA SER A 165 -16.21 -18.10 -3.76
C SER A 165 -15.00 -19.04 -3.74
N VAL A 166 -14.12 -18.87 -2.78
CA VAL A 166 -13.03 -19.79 -2.48
C VAL A 166 -13.44 -20.64 -1.29
N THR A 167 -13.55 -21.95 -1.49
CA THR A 167 -13.96 -22.87 -0.42
C THR A 167 -12.77 -23.47 0.32
N TRP A 168 -11.63 -23.52 -0.35
CA TRP A 168 -10.36 -24.01 0.17
C TRP A 168 -9.21 -23.48 -0.68
N LEU A 169 -8.07 -23.16 -0.05
CA LEU A 169 -6.87 -22.68 -0.75
C LEU A 169 -5.61 -23.10 0.00
N GLU A 170 -4.58 -23.47 -0.77
CA GLU A 170 -3.22 -23.68 -0.25
C GLU A 170 -2.17 -23.02 -1.16
N ILE A 171 -1.11 -22.51 -0.51
CA ILE A 171 0.10 -21.99 -1.15
C ILE A 171 1.22 -22.99 -0.88
N GLY A 172 1.93 -23.40 -1.94
CA GLY A 172 2.99 -24.40 -1.88
C GLY A 172 4.33 -23.80 -2.31
N VAL A 173 5.37 -24.12 -1.57
CA VAL A 173 6.78 -23.81 -1.88
C VAL A 173 7.64 -25.06 -1.75
N SER A 174 8.84 -25.05 -2.33
CA SER A 174 9.79 -26.16 -2.13
C SER A 174 10.07 -26.38 -0.65
N GLU A 175 10.17 -27.62 -0.19
CA GLU A 175 10.26 -27.99 1.24
C GLU A 175 11.39 -27.30 2.00
N GLY A 176 12.51 -27.01 1.34
CA GLY A 176 13.65 -26.31 1.94
C GLY A 176 13.58 -24.79 1.87
N ALA A 177 12.55 -24.21 1.22
CA ALA A 177 12.43 -22.77 1.09
C ALA A 177 11.90 -22.11 2.39
N PHE A 178 12.38 -20.90 2.65
CA PHE A 178 11.77 -20.04 3.68
C PHE A 178 10.32 -19.70 3.27
N PHE A 179 9.41 -19.67 4.24
CA PHE A 179 8.03 -19.23 4.05
C PHE A 179 7.48 -18.65 5.34
N ASP A 180 6.98 -17.43 5.27
CA ASP A 180 6.49 -16.66 6.41
C ASP A 180 5.19 -15.92 6.03
N PRO A 181 4.02 -16.35 6.55
CA PRO A 181 2.78 -15.60 6.38
C PRO A 181 2.86 -14.24 7.08
N ILE A 182 2.40 -13.19 6.40
CA ILE A 182 2.42 -11.83 6.96
C ILE A 182 1.08 -11.55 7.65
N PRO A 183 1.09 -11.10 8.93
CA PRO A 183 -0.12 -10.67 9.62
C PRO A 183 -0.80 -9.48 8.92
N LEU A 184 -2.08 -9.24 9.24
CA LEU A 184 -2.82 -8.08 8.73
C LEU A 184 -2.11 -6.77 9.11
N LYS A 185 -2.12 -5.81 8.20
CA LYS A 185 -1.71 -4.43 8.52
C LYS A 185 -2.66 -3.84 9.57
N LYS A 186 -2.11 -3.11 10.54
CA LYS A 186 -2.89 -2.42 11.59
C LYS A 186 -3.43 -1.06 11.16
N GLU A 187 -3.08 -0.61 9.97
CA GLU A 187 -3.54 0.64 9.39
C GLU A 187 -5.06 0.62 9.14
N LYS A 188 -5.69 1.80 9.24
CA LYS A 188 -7.10 1.96 8.87
C LYS A 188 -7.27 1.72 7.38
N PRO A 189 -8.20 0.82 6.97
CA PRO A 189 -8.41 0.51 5.56
C PRO A 189 -9.17 1.62 4.82
N MET A 190 -9.00 1.68 3.51
CA MET A 190 -9.97 2.31 2.63
C MET A 190 -11.16 1.36 2.48
N VAL A 191 -12.40 1.86 2.60
CA VAL A 191 -13.61 1.04 2.44
C VAL A 191 -14.36 1.49 1.20
N VAL A 192 -14.54 0.58 0.24
CA VAL A 192 -15.27 0.82 -0.99
C VAL A 192 -16.58 0.05 -0.95
N TYR A 193 -17.72 0.76 -0.92
CA TYR A 193 -19.03 0.18 -1.14
C TYR A 193 -19.53 0.56 -2.53
N GLY A 194 -19.88 -0.45 -3.33
CA GLY A 194 -20.20 -0.18 -4.72
C GLY A 194 -20.93 -1.32 -5.44
N THR A 195 -20.90 -1.22 -6.75
CA THR A 195 -21.63 -2.06 -7.70
C THR A 195 -20.76 -3.21 -8.25
N SER A 196 -21.17 -3.78 -9.40
CA SER A 196 -20.33 -4.70 -10.18
C SER A 196 -18.99 -4.08 -10.58
N ILE A 197 -18.95 -2.77 -10.81
CA ILE A 197 -17.73 -2.05 -11.18
C ILE A 197 -16.73 -2.08 -10.01
N ALA A 198 -17.18 -1.82 -8.79
CA ALA A 198 -16.35 -1.93 -7.59
C ALA A 198 -15.95 -3.39 -7.27
N GLN A 199 -16.86 -4.37 -7.51
CA GLN A 199 -16.53 -5.78 -7.38
C GLN A 199 -15.45 -6.22 -8.37
N GLY A 200 -15.31 -5.54 -9.52
CA GLY A 200 -14.29 -5.77 -10.55
C GLY A 200 -14.80 -6.47 -11.80
N ALA A 201 -16.10 -6.25 -12.16
CA ALA A 201 -16.69 -6.82 -13.38
C ALA A 201 -15.90 -6.41 -14.61
N CYS A 202 -15.61 -7.41 -15.46
CA CYS A 202 -14.86 -7.31 -16.71
C CYS A 202 -13.36 -7.02 -16.58
N ALA A 203 -12.80 -6.90 -15.37
CA ALA A 203 -11.36 -6.96 -15.20
C ALA A 203 -10.84 -8.32 -15.69
N SER A 204 -9.76 -8.31 -16.48
CA SER A 204 -9.20 -9.54 -17.07
C SER A 204 -8.65 -10.52 -16.01
N ARG A 205 -8.30 -10.04 -14.82
CA ARG A 205 -7.74 -10.77 -13.69
C ARG A 205 -7.91 -9.97 -12.39
N PRO A 206 -7.82 -10.58 -11.20
CA PRO A 206 -8.15 -9.91 -9.93
C PRO A 206 -7.41 -8.61 -9.67
N GLY A 207 -6.13 -8.57 -9.92
CA GLY A 207 -5.32 -7.38 -9.69
C GLY A 207 -5.61 -6.22 -10.66
N MET A 208 -6.40 -6.43 -11.72
CA MET A 208 -6.84 -5.36 -12.64
C MET A 208 -8.19 -4.75 -12.29
N ALA A 209 -8.90 -5.24 -11.26
CA ALA A 209 -10.01 -4.48 -10.70
C ALA A 209 -9.50 -3.13 -10.17
N TRP A 210 -10.23 -2.02 -10.43
CA TRP A 210 -9.79 -0.69 -10.02
C TRP A 210 -9.48 -0.60 -8.52
N THR A 211 -10.22 -1.34 -7.68
CA THR A 211 -9.97 -1.44 -6.25
C THR A 211 -8.64 -2.14 -5.93
N GLY A 212 -8.25 -3.15 -6.72
CA GLY A 212 -6.96 -3.81 -6.59
C GLY A 212 -5.79 -2.93 -7.07
N ILE A 213 -5.99 -2.15 -8.12
CA ILE A 213 -5.01 -1.15 -8.60
C ILE A 213 -4.84 -0.07 -7.52
N LEU A 214 -5.93 0.51 -7.05
CA LEU A 214 -5.93 1.53 -6.01
C LEU A 214 -5.23 1.05 -4.73
N GLN A 215 -5.52 -0.17 -4.27
CA GLN A 215 -4.88 -0.78 -3.10
C GLN A 215 -3.35 -0.82 -3.25
N ARG A 216 -2.84 -1.26 -4.42
CA ARG A 216 -1.39 -1.32 -4.67
C ARG A 216 -0.75 0.05 -4.77
N ASN A 217 -1.40 0.99 -5.46
CA ASN A 217 -0.86 2.34 -5.66
C ASN A 217 -0.80 3.13 -4.34
N MET A 218 -1.82 2.98 -3.51
CA MET A 218 -1.86 3.60 -2.17
C MET A 218 -1.07 2.81 -1.13
N ASP A 219 -0.71 1.55 -1.43
CA ASP A 219 -0.08 0.56 -0.53
C ASP A 219 -0.80 0.44 0.83
N ARG A 220 -2.10 0.65 0.84
CA ARG A 220 -2.97 0.68 2.03
C ARG A 220 -4.01 -0.44 1.97
N PRO A 221 -4.38 -1.09 3.10
CA PRO A 221 -5.47 -2.07 3.11
C PRO A 221 -6.75 -1.49 2.49
N LEU A 222 -7.45 -2.30 1.68
CA LEU A 222 -8.70 -1.91 1.08
C LEU A 222 -9.74 -3.02 1.29
N ILE A 223 -10.92 -2.63 1.80
CA ILE A 223 -12.07 -3.51 1.96
C ILE A 223 -13.02 -3.25 0.80
N ASN A 224 -13.16 -4.27 -0.07
CA ASN A 224 -14.04 -4.21 -1.22
C ASN A 224 -15.43 -4.78 -0.88
N LEU A 225 -16.42 -3.92 -0.75
CA LEU A 225 -17.84 -4.25 -0.58
C LEU A 225 -18.64 -3.93 -1.86
N GLY A 226 -18.06 -4.25 -3.02
CA GLY A 226 -18.75 -4.25 -4.30
C GLY A 226 -19.71 -5.45 -4.39
N PHE A 227 -20.98 -5.17 -4.71
CA PHE A 227 -22.04 -6.19 -4.88
C PHE A 227 -22.73 -6.00 -6.23
N SER A 228 -22.40 -6.86 -7.18
CA SER A 228 -22.86 -6.80 -8.58
C SER A 228 -24.39 -6.67 -8.69
N GLY A 229 -24.89 -5.57 -9.30
CA GLY A 229 -26.32 -5.26 -9.39
C GLY A 229 -26.98 -4.86 -8.05
N ASN A 230 -26.25 -4.91 -6.94
CA ASN A 230 -26.79 -4.85 -5.58
C ASN A 230 -26.09 -3.85 -4.64
N GLY A 231 -25.19 -3.00 -5.13
CA GLY A 231 -24.70 -1.84 -4.39
C GLY A 231 -25.73 -0.72 -4.37
N ARG A 232 -26.71 -0.76 -3.46
CA ARG A 232 -27.91 0.06 -3.51
C ARG A 232 -28.11 1.00 -2.32
N LEU A 233 -27.06 1.27 -1.55
CA LEU A 233 -27.09 2.13 -0.35
C LEU A 233 -28.22 1.73 0.62
N GLU A 234 -28.36 0.44 0.87
CA GLU A 234 -29.34 -0.11 1.80
C GLU A 234 -28.88 0.09 3.23
N ASP A 235 -29.85 0.40 4.10
CA ASP A 235 -29.59 0.78 5.48
C ASP A 235 -28.80 -0.33 6.23
N GLU A 236 -29.16 -1.59 6.06
CA GLU A 236 -28.54 -2.74 6.71
C GLU A 236 -27.06 -2.91 6.32
N VAL A 237 -26.72 -2.62 5.07
CA VAL A 237 -25.33 -2.66 4.58
C VAL A 237 -24.53 -1.45 5.09
N ILE A 238 -25.14 -0.27 5.11
CA ILE A 238 -24.52 0.96 5.65
C ILE A 238 -24.26 0.84 7.15
N ASP A 239 -25.18 0.23 7.89
CA ASP A 239 -25.00 -0.02 9.34
C ASP A 239 -23.78 -0.91 9.58
N LEU A 240 -23.62 -2.01 8.83
CA LEU A 240 -22.42 -2.84 8.87
C LEU A 240 -21.15 -2.05 8.52
N ILE A 241 -21.17 -1.28 7.42
CA ILE A 241 -20.02 -0.45 7.01
C ILE A 241 -19.63 0.55 8.10
N SER A 242 -20.60 1.11 8.82
CA SER A 242 -20.36 2.09 9.89
C SER A 242 -19.56 1.54 11.09
N GLU A 243 -19.50 0.22 11.24
CA GLU A 243 -18.69 -0.44 12.27
C GLU A 243 -17.20 -0.36 11.97
N ILE A 244 -16.83 -0.29 10.68
CA ILE A 244 -15.42 -0.31 10.23
C ILE A 244 -14.77 1.04 10.52
N GLU A 245 -13.66 1.03 11.21
CA GLU A 245 -12.84 2.24 11.41
C GLU A 245 -11.98 2.49 10.17
N ALA A 246 -12.54 3.19 9.19
CA ALA A 246 -11.93 3.44 7.91
C ALA A 246 -11.02 4.69 7.89
N LYS A 247 -10.02 4.70 7.01
CA LYS A 247 -9.29 5.91 6.62
C LYS A 247 -10.16 6.82 5.75
N ILE A 248 -10.94 6.23 4.85
CA ILE A 248 -11.93 6.89 3.98
C ILE A 248 -13.01 5.89 3.56
N TYR A 249 -14.25 6.36 3.42
CA TYR A 249 -15.32 5.62 2.78
C TYR A 249 -15.51 6.13 1.34
N VAL A 250 -15.58 5.21 0.38
CA VAL A 250 -15.89 5.48 -1.03
C VAL A 250 -17.23 4.84 -1.36
N LEU A 251 -18.22 5.64 -1.74
CA LEU A 251 -19.57 5.19 -2.10
C LEU A 251 -19.75 5.31 -3.63
N ASP A 252 -19.55 4.18 -4.34
CA ASP A 252 -19.64 4.03 -5.79
C ASP A 252 -20.87 3.19 -6.17
N CYS A 253 -22.07 3.66 -5.79
CA CYS A 253 -23.30 2.89 -5.87
C CYS A 253 -24.29 3.35 -6.97
N LEU A 254 -24.09 4.51 -7.59
CA LEU A 254 -25.06 5.11 -8.52
C LEU A 254 -25.49 4.19 -9.66
N PRO A 255 -24.60 3.38 -10.31
CA PRO A 255 -25.02 2.50 -11.41
C PRO A 255 -26.12 1.49 -11.02
N ASN A 256 -26.28 1.15 -9.75
CA ASN A 256 -27.34 0.25 -9.27
C ASN A 256 -28.56 0.99 -8.67
N LEU A 257 -28.59 2.29 -8.74
CA LEU A 257 -29.67 3.14 -8.20
C LEU A 257 -30.63 3.66 -9.29
N THR A 258 -30.61 3.09 -10.50
CA THR A 258 -31.57 3.45 -11.56
C THR A 258 -32.99 3.46 -11.00
N PRO A 259 -33.75 4.57 -11.16
CA PRO A 259 -35.10 4.68 -10.65
C PRO A 259 -36.04 3.60 -11.25
N THR A 260 -36.91 3.06 -10.42
CA THR A 260 -37.94 2.08 -10.75
C THR A 260 -39.24 2.50 -10.07
N LYS A 261 -40.31 1.73 -10.25
CA LYS A 261 -41.57 1.97 -9.53
C LYS A 261 -41.40 1.90 -8.02
N ASP A 262 -40.54 0.96 -7.54
CA ASP A 262 -40.33 0.71 -6.13
C ASP A 262 -39.13 1.51 -5.56
N ARG A 263 -38.34 2.14 -6.42
CA ARG A 263 -37.22 3.01 -6.05
C ARG A 263 -37.32 4.31 -6.87
N THR A 264 -38.09 5.26 -6.36
CA THR A 264 -38.24 6.59 -7.00
C THR A 264 -36.97 7.41 -6.89
N VAL A 265 -36.92 8.55 -7.59
CA VAL A 265 -35.80 9.53 -7.47
C VAL A 265 -35.66 10.02 -6.04
N GLU A 266 -36.76 10.26 -5.33
CA GLU A 266 -36.80 10.71 -3.94
C GLU A 266 -36.23 9.63 -3.01
N GLU A 267 -36.50 8.36 -3.29
CA GLU A 267 -35.92 7.25 -2.51
C GLU A 267 -34.41 7.13 -2.76
N VAL A 268 -33.92 7.35 -3.98
CA VAL A 268 -32.47 7.41 -4.27
C VAL A 268 -31.83 8.55 -3.47
N GLU A 269 -32.42 9.75 -3.50
CA GLU A 269 -31.94 10.89 -2.73
C GLU A 269 -31.93 10.61 -1.22
N ARG A 270 -33.01 10.00 -0.70
CA ARG A 270 -33.10 9.61 0.72
C ARG A 270 -31.97 8.66 1.10
N ARG A 271 -31.69 7.63 0.28
CA ARG A 271 -30.63 6.65 0.55
C ARG A 271 -29.26 7.29 0.56
N ILE A 272 -28.94 8.16 -0.40
CA ILE A 272 -27.66 8.88 -0.42
C ILE A 272 -27.50 9.69 0.86
N LYS A 273 -28.48 10.54 1.19
CA LYS A 273 -28.40 11.40 2.38
C LYS A 273 -28.34 10.61 3.68
N LYS A 274 -29.14 9.55 3.81
CA LYS A 274 -29.16 8.69 5.02
C LYS A 274 -27.82 7.98 5.18
N SER A 275 -27.26 7.40 4.11
CA SER A 275 -25.96 6.72 4.17
C SER A 275 -24.86 7.65 4.70
N VAL A 276 -24.76 8.86 4.18
CA VAL A 276 -23.78 9.84 4.63
C VAL A 276 -24.01 10.22 6.11
N ARG A 277 -25.24 10.51 6.49
CA ARG A 277 -25.56 10.87 7.90
C ARG A 277 -25.25 9.73 8.86
N THR A 278 -25.60 8.48 8.52
CA THR A 278 -25.30 7.30 9.34
C THR A 278 -23.79 7.13 9.54
N LEU A 279 -23.00 7.19 8.45
CA LEU A 279 -21.54 7.09 8.53
C LEU A 279 -20.94 8.24 9.35
N LYS A 280 -21.38 9.48 9.14
CA LYS A 280 -20.90 10.65 9.90
C LYS A 280 -21.32 10.63 11.38
N GLN A 281 -22.47 10.08 11.69
CA GLN A 281 -22.89 9.90 13.10
C GLN A 281 -21.98 8.94 13.85
N LYS A 282 -21.56 7.85 13.23
CA LYS A 282 -20.69 6.83 13.83
C LYS A 282 -19.20 7.21 13.74
N ARG A 283 -18.79 7.86 12.64
CA ARG A 283 -17.41 8.18 12.28
C ARG A 283 -17.29 9.65 11.85
N PRO A 284 -17.43 10.61 12.77
CA PRO A 284 -17.58 12.03 12.44
C PRO A 284 -16.40 12.61 11.65
N HIS A 285 -15.18 12.11 11.90
CA HIS A 285 -13.94 12.61 11.30
C HIS A 285 -13.45 11.79 10.08
N THR A 286 -14.13 10.69 9.74
CA THR A 286 -13.73 9.89 8.57
C THR A 286 -14.26 10.55 7.30
N PRO A 287 -13.41 10.85 6.30
CA PRO A 287 -13.84 11.39 5.01
C PRO A 287 -14.76 10.42 4.28
N ILE A 288 -15.71 10.98 3.51
CA ILE A 288 -16.58 10.23 2.62
C ILE A 288 -16.42 10.78 1.21
N LEU A 289 -16.09 9.92 0.25
CA LEU A 289 -16.06 10.22 -1.17
C LEU A 289 -17.29 9.61 -1.86
N LEU A 290 -18.15 10.45 -2.40
CA LEU A 290 -19.25 10.06 -3.26
C LEU A 290 -18.75 10.03 -4.71
N VAL A 291 -19.07 8.96 -5.45
CA VAL A 291 -18.62 8.78 -6.84
C VAL A 291 -19.84 8.87 -7.77
N GLU A 292 -19.75 9.71 -8.81
CA GLU A 292 -20.76 9.79 -9.85
C GLU A 292 -20.80 8.53 -10.73
N HIS A 293 -21.93 8.29 -11.36
CA HIS A 293 -22.03 7.28 -12.39
C HIS A 293 -21.13 7.67 -13.58
N SER A 294 -20.22 6.78 -13.97
CA SER A 294 -19.25 7.01 -15.05
C SER A 294 -19.87 7.24 -16.43
N GLY A 295 -21.16 6.94 -16.57
CA GLY A 295 -21.89 6.95 -17.84
C GLY A 295 -21.90 5.58 -18.51
N TYR A 296 -22.32 5.59 -19.78
CA TYR A 296 -22.30 4.44 -20.66
C TYR A 296 -21.58 4.82 -21.95
N SER A 297 -20.89 3.86 -22.60
CA SER A 297 -20.11 4.12 -23.82
C SER A 297 -20.95 4.67 -24.97
N ASP A 298 -22.22 4.25 -25.06
CA ASP A 298 -23.20 4.62 -26.07
C ASP A 298 -24.15 5.73 -25.63
N GLY A 299 -23.93 6.34 -24.45
CA GLY A 299 -24.79 7.37 -23.90
C GLY A 299 -24.97 8.61 -24.82
N GLY A 300 -23.98 8.89 -25.67
CA GLY A 300 -24.09 9.95 -26.67
C GLY A 300 -25.05 9.65 -27.83
N LEU A 301 -25.44 8.39 -28.02
CA LEU A 301 -26.30 7.92 -29.11
C LEU A 301 -27.65 7.40 -28.60
N VAL A 302 -27.70 6.89 -27.37
CA VAL A 302 -28.90 6.27 -26.78
C VAL A 302 -29.46 7.19 -25.70
N SER A 303 -30.46 7.99 -26.07
CA SER A 303 -31.00 9.03 -25.18
C SER A 303 -31.51 8.53 -23.84
N GLU A 304 -32.10 7.33 -23.79
CA GLU A 304 -32.58 6.73 -22.53
C GLU A 304 -31.41 6.42 -21.59
N ARG A 305 -30.34 5.86 -22.11
CA ARG A 305 -29.13 5.58 -21.30
C ARG A 305 -28.47 6.88 -20.84
N HIS A 306 -28.41 7.89 -21.71
CA HIS A 306 -27.97 9.25 -21.35
C HIS A 306 -28.77 9.82 -20.19
N ALA A 307 -30.08 9.76 -20.28
CA ALA A 307 -30.99 10.32 -19.27
C ALA A 307 -30.82 9.65 -17.91
N VAL A 308 -30.58 8.33 -17.87
CA VAL A 308 -30.42 7.59 -16.60
C VAL A 308 -29.25 8.13 -15.80
N TYR A 309 -28.01 8.09 -16.34
CA TYR A 309 -26.85 8.51 -15.56
C TYR A 309 -26.81 10.02 -15.31
N THR A 310 -27.30 10.83 -16.24
CA THR A 310 -27.42 12.29 -16.06
C THR A 310 -28.32 12.61 -14.87
N LYS A 311 -29.50 11.97 -14.82
CA LYS A 311 -30.44 12.17 -13.72
C LYS A 311 -29.88 11.73 -12.38
N LEU A 312 -29.18 10.57 -12.33
CA LEU A 312 -28.57 10.08 -11.11
C LEU A 312 -27.44 11.00 -10.61
N ASN A 313 -26.62 11.51 -11.52
CA ASN A 313 -25.55 12.44 -11.17
C ASN A 313 -26.12 13.79 -10.68
N GLU A 314 -27.21 14.30 -11.27
CA GLU A 314 -27.93 15.47 -10.75
C GLU A 314 -28.44 15.25 -9.33
N VAL A 315 -29.05 14.10 -9.05
CA VAL A 315 -29.52 13.74 -7.71
C VAL A 315 -28.38 13.69 -6.72
N LEU A 316 -27.23 13.09 -7.11
CA LEU A 316 -26.05 13.01 -6.24
C LEU A 316 -25.50 14.40 -5.93
N ARG A 317 -25.33 15.27 -6.95
CA ARG A 317 -24.84 16.65 -6.77
C ARG A 317 -25.75 17.46 -5.85
N ARG A 318 -27.08 17.35 -6.03
CA ARG A 318 -28.05 18.00 -5.14
C ARG A 318 -27.94 17.47 -3.71
N SER A 319 -27.91 16.15 -3.54
CA SER A 319 -27.74 15.53 -2.22
C SER A 319 -26.45 15.96 -1.54
N PHE A 320 -25.35 16.04 -2.30
CA PHE A 320 -24.06 16.53 -1.83
C PHE A 320 -24.16 17.99 -1.36
N ALA A 321 -24.75 18.87 -2.17
CA ALA A 321 -24.91 20.28 -1.81
C ALA A 321 -25.77 20.48 -0.54
N ASP A 322 -26.88 19.74 -0.43
CA ASP A 322 -27.75 19.79 0.74
C ASP A 322 -27.03 19.32 2.01
N LEU A 323 -26.29 18.21 1.95
CA LEU A 323 -25.51 17.69 3.07
C LEU A 323 -24.40 18.67 3.50
N LYS A 324 -23.76 19.34 2.54
CA LYS A 324 -22.79 20.41 2.85
C LYS A 324 -23.47 21.59 3.54
N ALA A 325 -24.68 21.97 3.09
CA ALA A 325 -25.47 23.04 3.71
C ALA A 325 -25.96 22.67 5.12
N GLU A 326 -26.15 21.39 5.43
CA GLU A 326 -26.43 20.87 6.78
C GLU A 326 -25.19 20.94 7.70
N GLY A 327 -24.02 21.36 7.20
CA GLY A 327 -22.78 21.46 7.98
C GLY A 327 -21.95 20.18 8.01
N ILE A 328 -22.23 19.18 7.17
CA ILE A 328 -21.40 17.98 7.08
C ILE A 328 -20.06 18.34 6.44
N THR A 329 -19.00 18.21 7.23
CA THR A 329 -17.60 18.36 6.79
C THR A 329 -17.06 17.05 6.24
N ASP A 330 -15.84 17.06 5.65
CA ASP A 330 -15.16 15.89 5.13
C ASP A 330 -16.04 15.01 4.23
N LEU A 331 -16.87 15.65 3.42
CA LEU A 331 -17.68 15.05 2.35
C LEU A 331 -17.19 15.59 1.01
N PHE A 332 -16.86 14.68 0.10
CA PHE A 332 -16.25 14.97 -1.20
C PHE A 332 -17.01 14.29 -2.33
N LEU A 333 -16.81 14.79 -3.54
CA LEU A 333 -17.46 14.28 -4.74
C LEU A 333 -16.42 14.06 -5.84
N LEU A 334 -16.41 12.88 -6.43
CA LEU A 334 -15.70 12.55 -7.66
C LEU A 334 -16.69 12.57 -8.81
N GLN A 335 -16.50 13.52 -9.73
CA GLN A 335 -17.43 13.73 -10.83
C GLN A 335 -17.11 12.81 -12.02
N LYS A 336 -18.12 12.55 -12.85
CA LYS A 336 -18.01 11.70 -14.05
C LYS A 336 -16.86 12.10 -14.98
N ASN A 337 -16.68 13.41 -15.18
CA ASN A 337 -15.61 13.91 -16.06
C ASN A 337 -14.20 13.68 -15.49
N GLU A 338 -14.05 13.58 -14.18
CA GLU A 338 -12.76 13.26 -13.54
C GLU A 338 -12.41 11.76 -13.70
N LEU A 339 -13.41 10.86 -13.79
CA LEU A 339 -13.21 9.42 -14.02
C LEU A 339 -12.57 9.10 -15.37
N ASN A 340 -12.75 9.96 -16.36
CA ASN A 340 -12.09 9.93 -17.67
C ASN A 340 -12.10 8.55 -18.38
N LEU A 341 -13.22 7.80 -18.28
CA LEU A 341 -13.38 6.56 -19.02
C LEU A 341 -13.60 6.88 -20.50
N GLY A 342 -12.57 6.63 -21.32
CA GLY A 342 -12.63 6.82 -22.76
C GLY A 342 -13.51 5.78 -23.48
N VAL A 343 -13.68 5.91 -24.78
CA VAL A 343 -14.51 5.01 -25.62
C VAL A 343 -14.05 3.56 -25.53
N ASP A 344 -12.74 3.28 -25.42
CA ASP A 344 -12.17 1.96 -25.28
C ASP A 344 -12.12 1.46 -23.82
N GLY A 345 -12.63 2.26 -22.90
CA GLY A 345 -12.68 1.97 -21.47
C GLY A 345 -13.77 0.96 -21.04
N TYR A 346 -14.56 0.39 -21.97
CA TYR A 346 -15.69 -0.49 -21.66
C TYR A 346 -15.62 -1.82 -22.39
N VAL A 347 -16.21 -2.88 -21.78
CA VAL A 347 -16.34 -4.20 -22.40
C VAL A 347 -17.72 -4.39 -23.01
N ASP A 348 -18.80 -4.04 -22.29
CA ASP A 348 -20.20 -4.25 -22.67
C ASP A 348 -21.01 -2.93 -22.71
N GLY A 349 -20.32 -1.82 -22.77
CA GLY A 349 -20.90 -0.48 -22.74
C GLY A 349 -21.29 0.03 -21.36
N THR A 350 -21.10 -0.76 -20.31
CA THR A 350 -21.38 -0.46 -18.90
C THR A 350 -20.17 -0.71 -18.00
N HIS A 351 -19.60 -1.91 -18.11
CA HIS A 351 -18.50 -2.33 -17.25
C HIS A 351 -17.14 -1.98 -17.86
N PRO A 352 -16.22 -1.43 -17.05
CA PRO A 352 -14.90 -1.05 -17.51
C PRO A 352 -14.07 -2.25 -18.01
N SER A 353 -13.33 -2.03 -19.11
CA SER A 353 -12.19 -2.87 -19.50
C SER A 353 -11.00 -2.61 -18.57
N ASP A 354 -9.87 -3.32 -18.73
CA ASP A 354 -8.65 -3.03 -17.95
C ASP A 354 -8.20 -1.56 -18.11
N LEU A 355 -8.38 -0.95 -19.27
CA LEU A 355 -8.11 0.49 -19.48
C LEU A 355 -9.06 1.36 -18.64
N GLY A 356 -10.36 1.04 -18.66
CA GLY A 356 -11.34 1.75 -17.85
C GLY A 356 -11.14 1.54 -16.36
N MET A 357 -10.72 0.35 -15.93
CA MET A 357 -10.36 0.06 -14.54
C MET A 357 -9.16 0.89 -14.08
N GLN A 358 -8.13 1.05 -14.94
CA GLN A 358 -6.98 1.90 -14.66
C GLN A 358 -7.42 3.37 -14.52
N SER A 359 -8.19 3.89 -15.49
CA SER A 359 -8.69 5.28 -15.42
C SER A 359 -9.52 5.55 -14.15
N HIS A 360 -10.38 4.60 -13.77
CA HIS A 360 -11.18 4.71 -12.54
C HIS A 360 -10.30 4.71 -11.29
N ALA A 361 -9.28 3.84 -11.25
CA ALA A 361 -8.33 3.78 -10.15
C ALA A 361 -7.52 5.07 -10.03
N ASP A 362 -7.01 5.60 -11.14
CA ASP A 362 -6.21 6.83 -11.17
C ASP A 362 -7.02 8.04 -10.68
N ALA A 363 -8.27 8.16 -11.11
CA ALA A 363 -9.15 9.23 -10.66
C ALA A 363 -9.47 9.13 -9.16
N CYS A 364 -9.77 7.92 -8.67
CA CYS A 364 -9.98 7.69 -7.24
C CYS A 364 -8.72 7.96 -6.43
N GLU A 365 -7.55 7.49 -6.88
CA GLU A 365 -6.28 7.73 -6.22
C GLU A 365 -5.97 9.22 -6.10
N GLN A 366 -6.07 9.96 -7.22
CA GLN A 366 -5.83 11.41 -7.23
C GLN A 366 -6.75 12.12 -6.22
N LYS A 367 -8.05 11.81 -6.23
CA LYS A 367 -9.02 12.41 -5.32
C LYS A 367 -8.78 12.03 -3.87
N ILE A 368 -8.45 10.77 -3.58
CA ILE A 368 -8.15 10.29 -2.22
C ILE A 368 -6.87 10.94 -1.69
N ARG A 369 -5.81 11.05 -2.50
CA ARG A 369 -4.57 11.75 -2.10
C ARG A 369 -4.83 13.23 -1.80
N GLU A 370 -5.68 13.91 -2.59
CA GLU A 370 -6.13 15.28 -2.31
C GLU A 370 -6.84 15.36 -0.95
N ILE A 371 -7.80 14.48 -0.68
CA ILE A 371 -8.59 14.43 0.55
C ILE A 371 -7.72 14.15 1.78
N LEU A 372 -6.76 13.23 1.66
CA LEU A 372 -5.90 12.81 2.75
C LEU A 372 -4.66 13.71 2.93
N HIS A 373 -4.48 14.71 2.06
CA HIS A 373 -3.28 15.55 2.02
C HIS A 373 -1.99 14.73 1.83
N GLU A 374 -2.03 13.77 0.89
CA GLU A 374 -0.93 12.86 0.57
C GLU A 374 -0.44 13.06 -0.89
N PRO A 375 -0.02 14.27 -1.30
CA PRO A 375 0.40 14.51 -2.67
C PRO A 375 1.61 13.67 -3.06
N MET A 376 1.64 13.23 -4.32
CA MET A 376 2.75 12.50 -4.92
C MET A 376 3.28 13.30 -6.11
N GLY A 377 4.60 13.31 -6.27
CA GLY A 377 5.25 13.91 -7.44
C GLY A 377 5.62 12.86 -8.49
N THR A 378 6.60 13.22 -9.32
CA THR A 378 7.07 12.39 -10.45
C THR A 378 8.56 12.02 -10.34
N ILE A 379 9.23 12.46 -9.28
CA ILE A 379 10.64 12.20 -8.99
C ILE A 379 10.71 11.12 -7.91
N SER A 380 11.67 10.21 -7.97
CA SER A 380 11.76 9.11 -6.99
C SER A 380 11.71 9.57 -5.54
N THR A 381 12.30 10.73 -5.20
CA THR A 381 12.32 11.29 -3.84
C THR A 381 10.95 11.76 -3.32
N ASN A 382 9.95 11.94 -4.20
CA ASN A 382 8.61 12.38 -3.83
C ASN A 382 7.50 11.38 -4.25
N ILE A 383 7.89 10.14 -4.58
CA ILE A 383 6.99 9.01 -4.76
C ILE A 383 7.09 8.12 -3.51
N PRO A 384 6.07 8.13 -2.63
CA PRO A 384 6.13 7.36 -1.38
C PRO A 384 6.24 5.86 -1.66
N VAL A 385 7.22 5.21 -1.04
CA VAL A 385 7.49 3.78 -1.25
C VAL A 385 8.09 3.14 0.00
N THR A 386 7.77 1.84 0.22
CA THR A 386 8.37 1.03 1.27
C THR A 386 9.79 0.58 0.92
N GLN A 387 10.49 0.00 1.89
CA GLN A 387 11.79 -0.63 1.65
C GLN A 387 11.97 -1.86 2.56
N ARG A 388 12.89 -2.76 2.16
CA ARG A 388 13.33 -3.89 2.97
C ARG A 388 14.80 -4.20 2.70
N ARG A 389 15.67 -3.20 2.95
CA ARG A 389 17.10 -3.26 2.60
C ARG A 389 17.98 -3.89 3.68
N GLU A 390 17.47 -4.10 4.89
CA GLU A 390 18.24 -4.61 6.03
C GLU A 390 17.51 -5.73 6.81
N PRO A 391 16.88 -6.72 6.13
CA PRO A 391 16.04 -7.73 6.78
C PRO A 391 16.83 -8.71 7.69
N GLY A 392 18.17 -8.68 7.63
CA GLY A 392 19.03 -9.45 8.55
C GLY A 392 19.23 -8.78 9.90
N LEU A 393 18.86 -7.50 10.04
CA LEU A 393 19.04 -6.72 11.26
C LEU A 393 17.71 -6.35 11.91
N TYR A 394 16.74 -5.88 11.10
CA TYR A 394 15.39 -5.54 11.54
C TYR A 394 14.41 -5.64 10.37
N GLU A 395 13.13 -5.86 10.66
CA GLU A 395 12.07 -5.79 9.68
C GLU A 395 11.45 -4.38 9.69
N TRP A 396 11.47 -3.71 8.54
CA TRP A 396 11.03 -2.33 8.37
C TRP A 396 9.54 -2.15 8.71
N GLU A 397 8.68 -3.07 8.25
CA GLU A 397 7.24 -3.06 8.52
C GLU A 397 6.94 -3.29 10.01
N THR A 398 7.68 -4.18 10.68
CA THR A 398 7.54 -4.39 12.13
C THR A 398 7.86 -3.12 12.91
N ARG A 399 8.94 -2.41 12.54
CA ARG A 399 9.27 -1.14 13.18
C ARG A 399 8.20 -0.07 12.93
N HIS A 400 7.57 -0.05 11.76
CA HIS A 400 6.43 0.82 11.48
C HIS A 400 5.27 0.52 12.46
N GLN A 401 4.92 -0.75 12.66
CA GLN A 401 3.90 -1.14 13.63
C GLN A 401 4.28 -0.77 15.07
N ASP A 402 5.56 -0.84 15.44
CA ASP A 402 6.07 -0.42 16.75
C ASP A 402 5.91 1.09 16.96
N ILE A 403 6.15 1.91 15.93
CA ILE A 403 5.89 3.36 15.96
C ILE A 403 4.40 3.65 16.14
N LEU A 404 3.53 3.02 15.35
CA LEU A 404 2.07 3.18 15.49
C LEU A 404 1.60 2.80 16.91
N GLN A 405 2.14 1.72 17.46
CA GLN A 405 1.86 1.29 18.83
C GLN A 405 2.37 2.29 19.88
N LEU A 406 3.58 2.86 19.67
CA LEU A 406 4.12 3.90 20.56
C LEU A 406 3.20 5.14 20.57
N ASN A 407 2.78 5.58 19.39
CA ASN A 407 1.90 6.75 19.23
C ASN A 407 0.55 6.56 19.97
N GLN A 408 0.02 5.35 20.01
CA GLN A 408 -1.22 5.03 20.71
C GLN A 408 -1.05 4.94 22.23
N THR A 409 0.06 4.38 22.70
CA THR A 409 0.24 4.04 24.13
C THR A 409 1.03 5.07 24.93
N ASN A 410 2.00 5.71 24.29
CA ASN A 410 2.88 6.71 24.92
C ASN A 410 3.40 7.70 23.86
N PRO A 411 2.53 8.56 23.32
CA PRO A 411 2.89 9.44 22.22
C PRO A 411 4.05 10.37 22.59
N PRO A 412 5.05 10.52 21.70
CA PRO A 412 6.16 11.41 21.93
C PRO A 412 5.72 12.88 21.83
N LYS A 413 6.42 13.78 22.54
CA LYS A 413 6.30 15.22 22.33
C LYS A 413 7.08 15.69 21.09
N VAL A 414 8.18 15.02 20.82
CA VAL A 414 9.08 15.32 19.71
C VAL A 414 9.29 14.08 18.87
N CYS A 415 9.02 14.15 17.57
CA CYS A 415 9.27 13.06 16.63
C CYS A 415 10.59 13.33 15.89
N PHE A 416 11.56 12.44 15.98
CA PHE A 416 12.82 12.57 15.27
C PHE A 416 12.90 11.63 14.07
N PHE A 417 12.49 12.12 12.90
CA PHE A 417 12.59 11.40 11.62
C PHE A 417 14.03 11.38 11.11
N GLY A 418 14.46 10.20 10.67
CA GLY A 418 15.79 10.01 10.12
C GLY A 418 16.03 8.64 9.53
N ASN A 419 17.29 8.39 9.19
CA ASN A 419 17.78 7.13 8.64
C ASN A 419 18.47 6.27 9.73
N SER A 420 19.44 5.40 9.34
CA SER A 420 20.23 4.59 10.27
C SER A 420 20.94 5.39 11.36
N ILE A 421 21.35 6.63 11.07
CA ILE A 421 22.03 7.47 12.04
C ILE A 421 21.11 7.81 13.21
N THR A 422 19.86 8.18 12.94
CA THR A 422 18.84 8.38 13.98
C THR A 422 18.41 7.05 14.61
N HIS A 423 18.17 6.01 13.78
CA HIS A 423 17.73 4.69 14.24
C HIS A 423 18.66 4.12 15.31
N TYR A 424 19.97 4.12 15.02
CA TYR A 424 20.97 3.50 15.87
C TYR A 424 21.55 4.43 16.95
N TRP A 425 21.00 5.63 17.11
CA TRP A 425 21.37 6.46 18.25
C TRP A 425 20.94 5.82 19.56
N ALA A 426 19.66 5.78 19.84
CA ALA A 426 18.99 5.06 20.92
C ALA A 426 17.50 5.45 20.96
N GLY A 427 16.81 5.20 22.08
CA GLY A 427 15.42 5.65 22.30
C GLY A 427 14.38 4.60 21.96
N MET A 428 13.11 5.05 21.91
CA MET A 428 11.96 4.17 21.66
C MET A 428 11.29 4.53 20.32
N PRO A 429 10.81 3.54 19.55
CA PRO A 429 10.94 2.09 19.78
C PRO A 429 12.40 1.66 19.74
N LYS A 430 12.73 0.63 20.51
CA LYS A 430 14.11 0.18 20.67
C LYS A 430 14.70 -0.33 19.34
N ALA A 431 15.85 0.18 18.97
CA ALA A 431 16.60 -0.29 17.82
C ALA A 431 17.41 -1.56 18.16
N PRO A 432 17.78 -2.40 17.16
CA PRO A 432 18.63 -3.56 17.37
C PRO A 432 20.06 -3.16 17.79
N ILE A 433 20.47 -1.93 17.48
CA ILE A 433 21.78 -1.35 17.83
C ILE A 433 21.53 0.00 18.51
N ALA A 434 22.27 0.29 19.60
CA ALA A 434 22.31 1.61 20.24
C ALA A 434 23.76 2.06 20.39
N ARG A 435 24.16 3.10 19.63
CA ARG A 435 25.54 3.60 19.59
C ARG A 435 25.76 4.85 20.46
N GLY A 436 24.70 5.47 20.95
CA GLY A 436 24.76 6.69 21.77
C GLY A 436 23.71 6.70 22.89
N GLU A 437 23.54 5.57 23.60
CA GLU A 437 22.50 5.40 24.62
C GLU A 437 22.65 6.41 25.77
N LYS A 438 23.88 6.67 26.22
CA LYS A 438 24.13 7.66 27.29
C LYS A 438 23.76 9.06 26.88
N SER A 439 24.17 9.46 25.66
CA SER A 439 23.82 10.76 25.07
C SER A 439 22.32 10.92 24.94
N TRP A 440 21.60 9.92 24.39
CA TRP A 440 20.15 9.93 24.27
C TRP A 440 19.47 10.09 25.63
N LYS A 441 19.83 9.23 26.58
CA LYS A 441 19.26 9.24 27.93
C LYS A 441 19.46 10.58 28.65
N LYS A 442 20.62 11.20 28.43
CA LYS A 442 20.97 12.49 29.08
C LYS A 442 20.28 13.69 28.44
N HIS A 443 20.18 13.73 27.11
CA HIS A 443 19.82 14.93 26.37
C HIS A 443 18.44 14.89 25.72
N LEU A 444 18.01 13.72 25.16
CA LEU A 444 16.81 13.61 24.33
C LEU A 444 15.64 12.95 25.07
N ALA A 445 15.89 11.94 25.89
CA ALA A 445 14.83 11.25 26.64
C ALA A 445 14.06 12.18 27.60
N PRO A 446 14.69 13.14 28.32
CA PRO A 446 13.95 14.07 29.18
C PRO A 446 12.97 14.96 28.42
N LEU A 447 13.20 15.18 27.12
CA LEU A 447 12.35 15.97 26.22
C LEU A 447 11.26 15.11 25.54
N LYS A 448 11.13 13.85 25.93
CA LYS A 448 10.19 12.87 25.34
C LYS A 448 10.35 12.74 23.82
N VAL A 449 11.59 12.66 23.33
CA VAL A 449 11.88 12.43 21.92
C VAL A 449 11.61 10.97 21.56
N GLY A 450 10.74 10.74 20.58
CA GLY A 450 10.55 9.46 19.92
C GLY A 450 11.56 9.26 18.78
N ASN A 451 12.09 8.04 18.65
CA ASN A 451 13.03 7.70 17.58
C ASN A 451 12.30 7.18 16.34
N PHE A 452 12.04 8.06 15.38
CA PHE A 452 11.44 7.76 14.06
C PHE A 452 12.53 7.54 12.99
N GLY A 453 13.72 7.11 13.39
CA GLY A 453 14.79 6.71 12.48
C GLY A 453 14.64 5.26 12.04
N TYR A 454 14.97 4.96 10.77
CA TYR A 454 14.99 3.61 10.21
C TYR A 454 16.27 3.40 9.40
N GLY A 455 16.90 2.23 9.58
CA GLY A 455 18.06 1.86 8.78
C GLY A 455 17.75 1.93 7.29
N TRP A 456 18.66 2.51 6.51
CA TRP A 456 18.57 2.66 5.06
C TRP A 456 17.43 3.52 4.53
N ASP A 457 16.61 4.17 5.36
CA ASP A 457 15.56 5.05 4.85
C ASP A 457 16.13 6.18 4.00
N ARG A 458 15.46 6.37 2.87
CA ARG A 458 15.56 7.51 1.98
C ARG A 458 14.39 8.45 2.21
N ILE A 459 14.37 9.59 1.55
CA ILE A 459 13.33 10.61 1.67
C ILE A 459 11.94 10.03 1.32
N GLU A 460 11.83 9.29 0.22
CA GLU A 460 10.61 8.63 -0.25
C GLU A 460 10.05 7.61 0.74
N ASN A 461 10.90 6.96 1.51
CA ASN A 461 10.46 6.00 2.53
C ASN A 461 9.86 6.73 3.76
N VAL A 462 10.46 7.85 4.15
CA VAL A 462 9.90 8.70 5.23
C VAL A 462 8.59 9.33 4.80
N LEU A 463 8.46 9.76 3.55
CA LEU A 463 7.22 10.28 2.99
C LEU A 463 6.11 9.22 3.06
N TRP A 464 6.41 7.95 2.69
CA TRP A 464 5.48 6.83 2.84
C TRP A 464 5.02 6.69 4.29
N ARG A 465 5.94 6.68 5.27
CA ARG A 465 5.62 6.49 6.69
C ARG A 465 4.73 7.61 7.26
N ILE A 466 4.97 8.86 6.84
CA ILE A 466 4.12 9.99 7.24
C ILE A 466 2.71 9.82 6.68
N TYR A 467 2.56 9.38 5.43
CA TYR A 467 1.25 9.11 4.83
C TYR A 467 0.58 7.89 5.48
N HIS A 468 1.34 6.95 6.02
CA HIS A 468 0.87 5.74 6.68
C HIS A 468 0.82 5.87 8.22
N ASP A 469 0.24 6.96 8.67
CA ASP A 469 -0.28 7.19 10.03
C ASP A 469 0.80 7.40 11.13
N GLU A 470 2.11 7.50 10.80
CA GLU A 470 3.14 7.74 11.84
C GLU A 470 3.03 9.11 12.54
N LEU A 471 2.27 10.04 11.96
CA LEU A 471 1.97 11.34 12.58
C LEU A 471 0.46 11.54 12.85
N ASP A 472 -0.34 10.48 12.85
CA ASP A 472 -1.78 10.56 13.08
C ASP A 472 -2.15 10.14 14.52
N GLY A 473 -3.22 10.71 15.08
CA GLY A 473 -3.83 10.30 16.34
C GLY A 473 -3.22 10.91 17.61
N PHE A 474 -2.26 11.82 17.50
CA PHE A 474 -1.70 12.60 18.61
C PHE A 474 -1.22 13.97 18.13
N ASP A 475 -0.95 14.89 19.05
CA ASP A 475 -0.36 16.20 18.77
C ASP A 475 1.12 16.21 19.18
N ALA A 476 2.03 16.28 18.20
CA ALA A 476 3.45 16.52 18.46
C ALA A 476 3.70 18.02 18.73
N GLU A 477 4.58 18.34 19.68
CA GLU A 477 5.03 19.70 19.91
C GLU A 477 6.06 20.13 18.85
N GLN A 478 6.95 19.19 18.45
CA GLN A 478 8.04 19.46 17.52
C GLN A 478 8.35 18.20 16.66
N VAL A 479 8.85 18.44 15.45
CA VAL A 479 9.32 17.38 14.54
C VAL A 479 10.71 17.73 14.03
N LEU A 480 11.68 16.86 14.27
CA LEU A 480 13.05 16.93 13.74
C LEU A 480 13.15 16.06 12.49
N VAL A 481 13.85 16.54 11.46
CA VAL A 481 14.08 15.81 10.20
C VAL A 481 15.56 15.83 9.83
N MET A 482 16.20 14.64 9.72
CA MET A 482 17.58 14.48 9.27
C MET A 482 17.66 13.37 8.23
N LEU A 483 17.58 13.74 6.94
CA LEU A 483 17.44 12.83 5.80
C LEU A 483 18.27 13.26 4.60
N GLY A 484 18.50 12.34 3.66
CA GLY A 484 19.08 12.61 2.35
C GLY A 484 20.37 11.86 2.07
N THR A 485 21.16 11.46 3.08
CA THR A 485 22.45 10.78 2.85
C THR A 485 22.32 9.47 2.06
N ASN A 486 21.21 8.73 2.21
CA ASN A 486 20.95 7.49 1.48
C ASN A 486 20.44 7.69 0.04
N ASN A 487 20.10 8.93 -0.33
CA ASN A 487 19.77 9.31 -1.69
C ASN A 487 21.02 9.70 -2.52
N PHE A 488 22.20 9.84 -1.87
CA PHE A 488 23.44 10.15 -2.58
C PHE A 488 23.79 9.07 -3.62
N GLY A 489 24.15 9.50 -4.82
CA GLY A 489 24.46 8.58 -5.93
C GLY A 489 23.25 8.05 -6.71
N MET A 490 22.03 8.33 -6.23
CA MET A 490 20.78 7.98 -6.92
C MET A 490 20.03 9.21 -7.41
N ASN A 491 20.08 10.29 -6.65
CA ASN A 491 19.37 11.54 -6.91
C ASN A 491 20.33 12.71 -7.04
N SER A 492 19.95 13.69 -7.83
CA SER A 492 20.61 14.99 -7.86
C SER A 492 20.39 15.75 -6.55
N ASP A 493 21.19 16.80 -6.32
CA ASP A 493 21.02 17.61 -5.12
C ASP A 493 19.65 18.31 -5.12
N GLU A 494 19.16 18.76 -6.29
CA GLU A 494 17.85 19.41 -6.46
C GLU A 494 16.69 18.42 -6.22
N GLU A 495 16.82 17.16 -6.66
CA GLU A 495 15.83 16.11 -6.38
C GLU A 495 15.75 15.80 -4.88
N ILE A 496 16.89 15.79 -4.18
CA ILE A 496 16.94 15.62 -2.72
C ILE A 496 16.20 16.77 -2.02
N ILE A 497 16.48 18.02 -2.42
CA ILE A 497 15.81 19.19 -1.83
C ILE A 497 14.30 19.19 -2.13
N THR A 498 13.91 18.86 -3.35
CA THR A 498 12.51 18.73 -3.73
C THR A 498 11.79 17.71 -2.84
N GLY A 499 12.37 16.52 -2.66
CA GLY A 499 11.81 15.48 -1.80
C GLY A 499 11.70 15.91 -0.32
N LEU A 500 12.71 16.59 0.21
CA LEU A 500 12.65 17.15 1.56
C LEU A 500 11.53 18.18 1.73
N GLY A 501 11.25 18.99 0.71
CA GLY A 501 10.10 19.90 0.68
C GLY A 501 8.77 19.15 0.83
N TYR A 502 8.57 18.05 0.10
CA TYR A 502 7.38 17.19 0.27
C TYR A 502 7.25 16.60 1.68
N VAL A 503 8.37 16.20 2.30
CA VAL A 503 8.37 15.73 3.70
C VAL A 503 7.93 16.84 4.66
N VAL A 504 8.44 18.07 4.49
CA VAL A 504 8.04 19.22 5.33
C VAL A 504 6.55 19.54 5.16
N ASP A 505 6.04 19.55 3.92
CA ASP A 505 4.62 19.79 3.65
C ASP A 505 3.73 18.68 4.26
N ALA A 506 4.14 17.43 4.14
CA ALA A 506 3.43 16.29 4.74
C ALA A 506 3.38 16.40 6.26
N ILE A 507 4.50 16.77 6.92
CA ILE A 507 4.55 16.99 8.37
C ILE A 507 3.60 18.13 8.77
N LYS A 508 3.63 19.26 8.06
CA LYS A 508 2.75 20.41 8.36
C LYS A 508 1.28 20.09 8.17
N ALA A 509 0.94 19.28 7.17
CA ALA A 509 -0.44 18.83 6.94
C ALA A 509 -0.93 17.92 8.08
N LYS A 510 -0.09 16.99 8.55
CA LYS A 510 -0.44 16.04 9.63
C LYS A 510 -0.35 16.66 11.04
N GLN A 511 0.60 17.57 11.25
CA GLN A 511 0.91 18.20 12.54
C GLN A 511 0.99 19.74 12.42
N PRO A 512 -0.13 20.42 12.12
CA PRO A 512 -0.14 21.85 11.79
C PRO A 512 0.30 22.78 12.92
N LYS A 513 0.34 22.30 14.17
CA LYS A 513 0.77 23.04 15.34
C LYS A 513 2.23 22.79 15.71
N ALA A 514 2.84 21.72 15.17
CA ALA A 514 4.19 21.34 15.51
C ALA A 514 5.23 22.29 14.88
N LYS A 515 6.29 22.62 15.63
CA LYS A 515 7.46 23.27 15.05
C LYS A 515 8.29 22.23 14.30
N VAL A 516 8.65 22.54 13.06
CA VAL A 516 9.50 21.66 12.24
C VAL A 516 10.93 22.18 12.25
N HIS A 517 11.89 21.30 12.49
CA HIS A 517 13.32 21.62 12.52
C HIS A 517 14.06 20.70 11.55
N MET A 518 14.70 21.29 10.54
CA MET A 518 15.60 20.60 9.65
C MET A 518 16.98 20.48 10.28
N ILE A 519 17.50 19.27 10.33
CA ILE A 519 18.87 18.99 10.78
C ILE A 519 19.71 18.68 9.56
N GLY A 520 20.85 19.37 9.44
CA GLY A 520 21.80 19.13 8.35
C GLY A 520 22.26 17.67 8.30
N ILE A 521 22.47 17.17 7.10
CA ILE A 521 23.02 15.82 6.87
C ILE A 521 24.42 15.79 7.51
N TYR A 522 24.69 14.77 8.32
CA TYR A 522 25.99 14.64 8.96
C TYR A 522 27.08 14.27 7.94
N PRO A 523 28.31 14.79 8.12
CA PRO A 523 29.41 14.51 7.23
C PRO A 523 29.72 13.01 7.20
N ARG A 524 30.19 12.55 6.04
CA ARG A 524 30.59 11.16 5.83
C ARG A 524 31.86 11.12 4.99
N ARG A 525 32.67 10.07 5.20
CA ARG A 525 33.95 9.88 4.52
C ARG A 525 33.79 10.03 3.00
N ASP A 526 34.68 10.78 2.38
CA ASP A 526 34.77 11.03 0.94
C ASP A 526 33.56 11.76 0.31
N GLN A 527 32.64 12.28 1.13
CA GLN A 527 31.46 13.03 0.69
C GLN A 527 31.32 14.39 1.42
N GLU A 528 32.31 14.82 2.17
CA GLU A 528 32.22 16.02 3.04
C GLU A 528 31.83 17.25 2.23
N THR A 529 32.47 17.49 1.07
CA THR A 529 32.16 18.62 0.18
C THR A 529 30.70 18.58 -0.34
N LYS A 530 30.19 17.39 -0.68
CA LYS A 530 28.80 17.22 -1.10
C LYS A 530 27.85 17.54 0.04
N VAL A 531 28.16 17.07 1.25
CA VAL A 531 27.34 17.33 2.44
C VAL A 531 27.24 18.82 2.72
N VAL A 532 28.38 19.56 2.70
CA VAL A 532 28.40 21.03 2.90
C VAL A 532 27.50 21.73 1.88
N ARG A 533 27.62 21.37 0.58
CA ARG A 533 26.80 21.96 -0.48
C ARG A 533 25.31 21.69 -0.30
N ILE A 534 24.93 20.45 0.00
CA ILE A 534 23.52 20.09 0.20
C ILE A 534 22.98 20.76 1.46
N ASN A 535 23.74 20.86 2.57
CA ASN A 535 23.30 21.52 3.79
C ASN A 535 22.99 22.99 3.57
N LEU A 536 23.78 23.71 2.72
CA LEU A 536 23.46 25.08 2.32
C LEU A 536 22.12 25.16 1.56
N MET A 537 21.84 24.19 0.69
CA MET A 537 20.53 24.11 -0.02
C MET A 537 19.39 23.76 0.94
N ILE A 538 19.62 22.90 1.93
CA ILE A 538 18.62 22.58 2.97
C ILE A 538 18.31 23.83 3.82
N GLU A 539 19.32 24.62 4.17
CA GLU A 539 19.15 25.88 4.91
C GLU A 539 18.27 26.87 4.12
N GLN A 540 18.57 27.07 2.81
CA GLN A 540 17.75 27.89 1.93
C GLN A 540 16.31 27.38 1.79
N MET A 541 16.13 26.07 1.64
CA MET A 541 14.80 25.44 1.62
C MET A 541 14.08 25.68 2.95
N ALA A 542 14.75 25.52 4.08
CA ALA A 542 14.15 25.73 5.40
C ALA A 542 13.63 27.17 5.57
N GLU A 543 14.35 28.18 5.06
CA GLU A 543 13.88 29.57 5.02
C GLU A 543 12.59 29.70 4.19
N LEU A 544 12.57 29.13 2.96
CA LEU A 544 11.40 29.17 2.07
C LEU A 544 10.16 28.51 2.70
N TYR A 545 10.36 27.43 3.41
CA TYR A 545 9.30 26.70 4.10
C TYR A 545 8.98 27.27 5.49
N ASN A 546 9.66 28.35 5.93
CA ASN A 546 9.51 28.91 7.27
C ASN A 546 9.62 27.84 8.37
N VAL A 547 10.71 27.08 8.33
CA VAL A 547 11.12 26.09 9.34
C VAL A 547 12.55 26.37 9.78
N SER A 548 12.94 25.93 10.98
CA SER A 548 14.30 26.18 11.45
C SER A 548 15.29 25.18 10.85
N PHE A 549 16.57 25.58 10.80
CA PHE A 549 17.68 24.74 10.35
C PHE A 549 18.83 24.80 11.36
N THR A 550 19.47 23.65 11.58
CA THR A 550 20.70 23.55 12.39
C THR A 550 21.61 22.47 11.81
N ASP A 551 22.89 22.75 11.74
CA ASP A 551 23.92 21.82 11.26
C ASP A 551 24.93 21.44 12.37
N PRO A 552 24.54 20.53 13.29
CA PRO A 552 25.45 20.07 14.34
C PRO A 552 26.54 19.13 13.81
N GLY A 553 26.39 18.63 12.57
CA GLY A 553 27.38 17.78 11.91
C GLY A 553 28.74 18.41 11.75
N LYS A 554 28.84 19.75 11.75
CA LYS A 554 30.11 20.49 11.74
C LYS A 554 31.03 20.09 12.89
N LEU A 555 30.50 19.69 14.04
CA LEU A 555 31.28 19.22 15.20
C LEU A 555 31.98 17.87 14.96
N LEU A 556 31.64 17.17 13.91
CA LEU A 556 32.24 15.90 13.54
C LEU A 556 33.37 16.04 12.52
N LEU A 557 33.73 17.29 12.14
CA LEU A 557 34.81 17.60 11.22
C LEU A 557 36.06 18.09 11.98
N LYS A 558 37.23 17.82 11.39
CA LYS A 558 38.50 18.46 11.75
C LYS A 558 38.63 19.79 11.04
N ASP A 559 39.65 20.56 11.41
CA ASP A 559 39.99 21.88 10.81
C ASP A 559 40.26 21.82 9.30
N ASP A 560 40.69 20.66 8.78
CA ASP A 560 40.89 20.41 7.35
C ASP A 560 39.59 20.11 6.56
N GLY A 561 38.45 20.13 7.23
CA GLY A 561 37.13 19.85 6.64
C GLY A 561 36.84 18.39 6.41
N LYS A 562 37.72 17.49 6.86
CA LYS A 562 37.48 16.01 6.84
C LYS A 562 36.85 15.53 8.12
N ILE A 563 36.16 14.40 8.04
CA ILE A 563 35.60 13.78 9.24
C ILE A 563 36.68 13.47 10.28
N ASP A 564 36.34 13.62 11.54
CA ASP A 564 37.15 13.05 12.60
C ASP A 564 36.78 11.57 12.79
N GLU A 565 37.60 10.70 12.19
CA GLU A 565 37.36 9.25 12.22
C GLU A 565 37.19 8.68 13.64
N SER A 566 37.75 9.33 14.66
CA SER A 566 37.61 8.93 16.06
C SER A 566 36.18 9.06 16.61
N LEU A 567 35.33 9.83 15.92
CA LEU A 567 33.92 10.08 16.25
C LEU A 567 32.94 9.16 15.51
N PHE A 568 33.45 8.29 14.62
CA PHE A 568 32.65 7.40 13.79
C PHE A 568 33.01 5.91 14.04
N THR A 569 32.07 5.04 13.68
CA THR A 569 32.29 3.57 13.68
C THR A 569 32.79 3.07 12.32
N ASP A 570 32.39 3.72 11.23
CA ASP A 570 32.60 3.26 9.85
C ASP A 570 32.77 4.40 8.83
N GLY A 571 32.95 5.64 9.28
CA GLY A 571 33.04 6.84 8.45
C GLY A 571 31.71 7.39 7.99
N LEU A 572 30.58 6.84 8.47
CA LEU A 572 29.20 7.29 8.22
C LEU A 572 28.43 7.46 9.54
N HIS A 573 28.46 6.43 10.39
CA HIS A 573 27.68 6.39 11.61
C HIS A 573 28.49 6.89 12.80
N PRO A 574 28.05 7.92 13.53
CA PRO A 574 28.70 8.36 14.76
C PRO A 574 28.79 7.22 15.78
N ASN A 575 29.86 7.21 16.54
CA ASN A 575 30.00 6.37 17.74
C ASN A 575 29.50 7.15 18.97
N GLU A 576 29.67 6.56 20.17
CA GLU A 576 29.19 7.17 21.42
C GLU A 576 29.75 8.59 21.63
N LYS A 577 31.04 8.83 21.30
CA LYS A 577 31.67 10.16 21.40
C LYS A 577 31.06 11.16 20.40
N GLY A 578 30.80 10.71 19.17
CA GLY A 578 30.14 11.55 18.17
C GLY A 578 28.73 11.96 18.63
N TYR A 579 27.95 11.01 19.14
CA TYR A 579 26.62 11.34 19.67
C TYR A 579 26.66 12.21 20.94
N ASP A 580 27.70 12.11 21.77
CA ASP A 580 27.87 12.97 22.95
C ASP A 580 28.10 14.45 22.55
N LEU A 581 28.69 14.71 21.37
CA LEU A 581 28.82 16.06 20.82
C LEU A 581 27.49 16.57 20.22
N LEU A 582 26.75 15.70 19.55
CA LEU A 582 25.51 16.08 18.85
C LEU A 582 24.33 16.32 19.80
N GLY A 583 24.21 15.49 20.85
CA GLY A 583 23.06 15.48 21.76
C GLY A 583 22.73 16.84 22.40
N PRO A 584 23.70 17.59 22.97
CA PRO A 584 23.46 18.91 23.54
C PRO A 584 22.91 19.93 22.53
N ILE A 585 23.42 19.93 21.30
CA ILE A 585 23.01 20.89 20.24
C ILE A 585 21.57 20.60 19.80
N ILE A 586 21.23 19.32 19.60
CA ILE A 586 19.86 18.93 19.25
C ILE A 586 18.89 19.27 20.40
N ALA A 587 19.28 18.99 21.65
CA ALA A 587 18.45 19.32 22.80
C ALA A 587 18.24 20.84 22.97
N GLU A 588 19.20 21.67 22.59
CA GLU A 588 19.07 23.13 22.64
C GLU A 588 18.03 23.65 21.64
N GLN A 589 17.95 23.05 20.46
CA GLN A 589 16.93 23.37 19.45
C GLN A 589 15.49 23.07 19.90
N LEU A 590 15.34 22.20 20.88
CA LEU A 590 14.04 21.77 21.37
C LEU A 590 13.55 22.56 22.61
N LYS A 591 14.33 23.52 23.09
CA LYS A 591 13.95 24.43 24.15
C LYS A 591 13.24 25.68 23.60
#